data_967c7fd0bcfacfacc7bf9728c9a8a661
#
_entry.id   967c7fd0bcfacfacc7bf9728c9a8a661
#
_cell.length_a   1.000
_cell.length_b   1.000
_cell.length_c   1.000
_cell.angle_alpha   90.00
_cell.angle_beta   90.00
_cell.angle_gamma   90.00
#
_symmetry.space_group_name_H-M   'P 1'
#
loop_
_entity.id
_entity.type
_entity.pdbx_description
1 polymer ?
#
loop_
_entity_poly.entity_id
_entity_poly.type
_entity_poly.pdbx_seq_one_letter_code
_entity_poly.pdbx_strand_id
1 'polypeptide(L)'
;MSAPLINSYELNIKTPECHTDSFWYRAAIDLRDDISEALPYLNAELKGYDYNHDAKILLCVANQKRYAFRPHEILIAPVESREEALGLVYDIISTVNNIWNRRDEIEPDFKGKAPLPNVLDVYKLLPGTNCKECGSPSCMAFAAALRTDSTRVSLCPYVPEQAYFDLIA
;
A
#
# COMPACT_ATOMS: atom_id res chain seq x y z
N MET A 1 -30.82 -3.75 4.35
CA MET A 1 -29.76 -2.96 3.66
C MET A 1 -29.29 -1.89 4.60
N SER A 2 -28.03 -1.91 4.92
CA SER A 2 -27.41 -0.84 5.72
C SER A 2 -27.25 0.42 4.86
N ALA A 3 -27.36 1.60 5.47
CA ALA A 3 -27.05 2.85 4.76
C ALA A 3 -25.56 2.87 4.36
N PRO A 4 -25.23 3.48 3.22
CA PRO A 4 -23.82 3.60 2.81
C PRO A 4 -23.04 4.43 3.84
N LEU A 5 -21.81 4.07 4.10
CA LEU A 5 -20.93 4.81 5.01
C LEU A 5 -20.57 6.19 4.42
N ILE A 6 -20.21 6.20 3.13
CA ILE A 6 -19.91 7.43 2.41
C ILE A 6 -21.14 7.84 1.61
N ASN A 7 -21.78 8.97 2.00
CA ASN A 7 -22.96 9.50 1.35
C ASN A 7 -22.65 10.70 0.46
N SER A 8 -21.65 11.49 0.83
CA SER A 8 -21.25 12.68 0.07
C SER A 8 -19.78 12.95 0.17
N TYR A 9 -19.22 13.37 -0.95
CA TYR A 9 -17.80 13.69 -1.08
C TYR A 9 -17.58 14.80 -2.10
N GLU A 10 -16.41 15.42 -2.03
CA GLU A 10 -15.92 16.39 -3.01
C GLU A 10 -14.61 15.91 -3.62
N LEU A 11 -14.51 15.95 -4.95
CA LEU A 11 -13.32 15.54 -5.67
C LEU A 11 -12.46 16.73 -6.07
N ASN A 12 -11.23 16.76 -5.59
CA ASN A 12 -10.20 17.72 -5.94
C ASN A 12 -9.06 17.03 -6.69
N ILE A 13 -8.76 17.50 -7.89
CA ILE A 13 -7.63 16.98 -8.69
C ILE A 13 -6.53 18.03 -8.65
N LYS A 14 -5.36 17.64 -8.11
CA LYS A 14 -4.21 18.53 -7.92
C LYS A 14 -2.99 17.98 -8.65
N THR A 15 -2.19 18.86 -9.22
CA THR A 15 -0.83 18.56 -9.65
C THR A 15 0.07 18.47 -8.41
N PRO A 16 1.07 17.57 -8.38
CA PRO A 16 2.02 17.51 -7.28
C PRO A 16 2.82 18.83 -7.21
N GLU A 17 2.89 19.42 -6.05
CA GLU A 17 3.61 20.68 -5.84
C GLU A 17 5.13 20.57 -6.09
N CYS A 18 5.69 19.36 -6.01
CA CYS A 18 7.12 19.09 -6.11
C CYS A 18 7.64 18.85 -7.54
N HIS A 19 6.76 18.71 -8.54
CA HIS A 19 7.13 18.38 -9.91
C HIS A 19 6.24 19.12 -10.90
N THR A 20 6.66 20.31 -11.28
CA THR A 20 5.96 21.14 -12.27
C THR A 20 5.91 20.53 -13.67
N ASP A 21 6.74 19.52 -13.95
CA ASP A 21 6.84 18.84 -15.24
C ASP A 21 6.24 17.41 -15.22
N SER A 22 5.53 17.02 -14.15
CA SER A 22 4.94 15.70 -14.07
C SER A 22 3.61 15.63 -14.83
N PHE A 23 3.47 14.63 -15.70
CA PHE A 23 2.27 14.33 -16.49
C PHE A 23 1.19 13.57 -15.71
N TRP A 24 1.25 13.58 -14.37
CA TRP A 24 0.29 12.87 -13.52
C TRP A 24 -0.29 13.76 -12.44
N TYR A 25 -1.47 13.43 -12.00
CA TYR A 25 -2.24 14.16 -11.00
C TYR A 25 -2.43 13.32 -9.75
N ARG A 26 -2.88 13.96 -8.69
CA ARG A 26 -3.39 13.35 -7.48
C ARG A 26 -4.87 13.66 -7.34
N ALA A 27 -5.69 12.63 -7.16
CA ALA A 27 -7.09 12.81 -6.81
C ALA A 27 -7.22 12.82 -5.28
N ALA A 28 -7.78 13.87 -4.73
CA ALA A 28 -8.14 13.99 -3.32
C ALA A 28 -9.67 13.98 -3.21
N ILE A 29 -10.19 13.03 -2.45
CA ILE A 29 -11.61 12.87 -2.19
C ILE A 29 -11.85 13.32 -0.76
N ASP A 30 -12.44 14.49 -0.59
CA ASP A 30 -12.81 15.02 0.72
C ASP A 30 -14.18 14.45 1.13
N LEU A 31 -14.20 13.70 2.23
CA LEU A 31 -15.39 13.02 2.74
C LEU A 31 -16.05 13.87 3.82
N ARG A 32 -17.37 13.97 3.78
CA ARG A 32 -18.15 14.54 4.89
C ARG A 32 -18.37 13.55 6.02
N ASP A 33 -18.37 12.27 5.67
CA ASP A 33 -18.56 11.17 6.60
C ASP A 33 -17.20 10.69 7.14
N ASP A 34 -17.16 10.23 8.39
CA ASP A 34 -15.95 9.65 9.01
C ASP A 34 -15.87 8.16 8.70
N ILE A 35 -14.79 7.74 8.06
CA ILE A 35 -14.55 6.33 7.70
C ILE A 35 -13.57 5.61 8.64
N SER A 36 -13.22 6.21 9.79
CA SER A 36 -12.24 5.65 10.73
C SER A 36 -12.56 4.23 11.17
N GLU A 37 -13.82 3.94 11.43
CA GLU A 37 -14.27 2.61 11.87
C GLU A 37 -14.20 1.56 10.76
N ALA A 38 -14.21 1.98 9.50
CA ALA A 38 -14.09 1.07 8.36
C ALA A 38 -12.64 0.68 8.07
N LEU A 39 -11.64 1.44 8.53
CA LEU A 39 -10.24 1.21 8.19
C LEU A 39 -9.71 -0.20 8.52
N PRO A 40 -10.02 -0.83 9.67
CA PRO A 40 -9.59 -2.19 9.95
C PRO A 40 -10.19 -3.23 8.97
N TYR A 41 -11.41 -3.02 8.53
CA TYR A 41 -12.08 -3.88 7.54
C TYR A 41 -11.53 -3.67 6.14
N LEU A 42 -11.21 -2.41 5.79
CA LEU A 42 -10.51 -2.07 4.56
C LEU A 42 -9.11 -2.68 4.53
N ASN A 43 -8.39 -2.65 5.68
CA ASN A 43 -7.08 -3.27 5.81
C ASN A 43 -7.13 -4.78 5.56
N ALA A 44 -8.13 -5.47 6.11
CA ALA A 44 -8.33 -6.90 5.91
C ALA A 44 -8.61 -7.26 4.44
N GLU A 45 -9.49 -6.54 3.78
CA GLU A 45 -9.95 -6.83 2.40
C GLU A 45 -8.98 -6.34 1.32
N LEU A 46 -8.43 -5.13 1.49
CA LEU A 46 -7.53 -4.50 0.51
C LEU A 46 -6.07 -4.90 0.71
N LYS A 47 -5.76 -5.66 1.77
CA LYS A 47 -4.40 -6.06 2.13
C LYS A 47 -3.45 -4.86 2.15
N GLY A 48 -3.78 -3.89 3.00
CA GLY A 48 -2.96 -2.68 3.15
C GLY A 48 -1.51 -3.02 3.48
N TYR A 49 -0.59 -2.29 2.89
CA TYR A 49 0.83 -2.48 3.17
C TYR A 49 1.32 -1.67 4.39
N ASP A 50 0.55 -0.70 4.82
CA ASP A 50 0.86 0.11 6.01
C ASP A 50 -0.45 0.62 6.63
N TYR A 51 -0.76 0.13 7.83
CA TYR A 51 -1.90 0.57 8.59
C TYR A 51 -1.46 1.07 9.98
N ASN A 52 -1.84 2.29 10.31
CA ASN A 52 -1.65 2.85 11.65
C ASN A 52 -3.02 3.13 12.28
N HIS A 53 -3.40 2.28 13.22
CA HIS A 53 -4.71 2.38 13.87
C HIS A 53 -4.86 3.66 14.72
N ASP A 54 -3.80 4.07 15.42
CA ASP A 54 -3.83 5.26 16.29
C ASP A 54 -3.91 6.55 15.45
N ALA A 55 -3.15 6.63 14.38
CA ALA A 55 -3.18 7.75 13.45
C ALA A 55 -4.38 7.71 12.49
N LYS A 56 -5.13 6.61 12.43
CA LYS A 56 -6.25 6.41 11.49
C LYS A 56 -5.83 6.60 10.03
N ILE A 57 -4.73 5.95 9.64
CA ILE A 57 -4.21 6.01 8.27
C ILE A 57 -4.01 4.61 7.75
N LEU A 58 -4.60 4.30 6.60
CA LEU A 58 -4.38 3.07 5.85
C LEU A 58 -3.80 3.40 4.48
N LEU A 59 -2.69 2.76 4.14
CA LEU A 59 -2.06 2.84 2.83
C LEU A 59 -2.17 1.50 2.11
N CYS A 60 -2.60 1.51 0.86
CA CYS A 60 -2.60 0.32 0.01
C CYS A 60 -2.19 0.63 -1.43
N VAL A 61 -1.80 -0.40 -2.15
CA VAL A 61 -1.43 -0.33 -3.56
C VAL A 61 -2.27 -1.32 -4.34
N ALA A 62 -2.91 -0.85 -5.39
CA ALA A 62 -3.66 -1.67 -6.33
C ALA A 62 -3.51 -1.10 -7.74
N ASN A 63 -3.31 -1.96 -8.74
CA ASN A 63 -3.20 -1.55 -10.15
C ASN A 63 -2.19 -0.42 -10.38
N GLN A 64 -1.00 -0.50 -9.75
CA GLN A 64 0.08 0.50 -9.82
C GLN A 64 -0.30 1.89 -9.25
N LYS A 65 -1.41 1.98 -8.53
CA LYS A 65 -1.85 3.20 -7.86
C LYS A 65 -1.76 3.05 -6.35
N ARG A 66 -1.44 4.14 -5.69
CA ARG A 66 -1.39 4.22 -4.23
C ARG A 66 -2.66 4.88 -3.73
N TYR A 67 -3.25 4.27 -2.72
CA TYR A 67 -4.41 4.77 -2.01
C TYR A 67 -4.03 5.07 -0.57
N ALA A 68 -4.43 6.26 -0.09
CA ALA A 68 -4.31 6.61 1.31
C ALA A 68 -5.71 6.92 1.85
N PHE A 69 -6.14 6.15 2.83
CA PHE A 69 -7.42 6.35 3.52
C PHE A 69 -7.17 7.01 4.86
N ARG A 70 -7.90 8.08 5.12
CA ARG A 70 -7.92 8.83 6.37
C ARG A 70 -9.36 9.04 6.81
N PRO A 71 -9.62 9.51 8.05
CA PRO A 71 -11.00 9.68 8.54
C PRO A 71 -11.94 10.41 7.60
N HIS A 72 -11.47 11.48 6.98
CA HIS A 72 -12.28 12.34 6.10
C HIS A 72 -11.66 12.56 4.72
N GLU A 73 -10.71 11.73 4.31
CA GLU A 73 -10.01 11.91 3.03
C GLU A 73 -9.59 10.57 2.43
N ILE A 74 -9.74 10.45 1.13
CA ILE A 74 -9.10 9.37 0.35
C ILE A 74 -8.24 10.02 -0.73
N LEU A 75 -6.96 9.64 -0.79
CA LEU A 75 -6.01 10.09 -1.82
C LEU A 75 -5.71 8.95 -2.77
N ILE A 76 -5.64 9.27 -4.07
CA ILE A 76 -5.27 8.32 -5.13
C ILE A 76 -4.18 8.95 -5.99
N ALA A 77 -3.07 8.27 -6.20
CA ALA A 77 -1.97 8.72 -7.06
C ALA A 77 -1.15 7.52 -7.60
N PRO A 78 -0.58 7.62 -8.79
CA PRO A 78 -0.77 8.66 -9.79
C PRO A 78 -2.10 8.53 -10.54
N VAL A 79 -2.63 9.61 -11.07
CA VAL A 79 -3.82 9.66 -11.93
C VAL A 79 -3.44 10.39 -13.22
N GLU A 80 -3.77 9.82 -14.36
CA GLU A 80 -3.32 10.32 -15.66
C GLU A 80 -4.28 11.35 -16.27
N SER A 81 -5.57 11.27 -15.92
CA SER A 81 -6.59 12.16 -16.44
C SER A 81 -7.73 12.39 -15.45
N ARG A 82 -8.54 13.42 -15.72
CA ARG A 82 -9.75 13.69 -14.96
C ARG A 82 -10.79 12.57 -15.11
N GLU A 83 -10.89 11.98 -16.30
CA GLU A 83 -11.83 10.88 -16.58
C GLU A 83 -11.46 9.63 -15.79
N GLU A 84 -10.16 9.30 -15.76
CA GLU A 84 -9.63 8.22 -14.93
C GLU A 84 -9.92 8.48 -13.45
N ALA A 85 -9.69 9.70 -12.97
CA ALA A 85 -9.98 10.07 -11.58
C ALA A 85 -11.45 9.81 -11.22
N LEU A 86 -12.39 10.20 -12.06
CA LEU A 86 -13.82 9.97 -11.82
C LEU A 86 -14.17 8.49 -11.74
N GLY A 87 -13.60 7.65 -12.62
CA GLY A 87 -13.78 6.20 -12.58
C GLY A 87 -13.23 5.59 -11.29
N LEU A 88 -12.00 5.94 -10.92
CA LEU A 88 -11.35 5.46 -9.70
C LEU A 88 -12.10 5.89 -8.43
N VAL A 89 -12.61 7.11 -8.40
CA VAL A 89 -13.43 7.61 -7.29
C VAL A 89 -14.70 6.79 -7.13
N TYR A 90 -15.41 6.55 -8.23
CA TYR A 90 -16.61 5.73 -8.19
C TYR A 90 -16.32 4.32 -7.66
N ASP A 91 -15.27 3.69 -8.16
CA ASP A 91 -14.88 2.33 -7.76
C ASP A 91 -14.48 2.28 -6.29
N ILE A 92 -13.69 3.23 -5.82
CA ILE A 92 -13.21 3.20 -4.42
C ILE A 92 -14.32 3.51 -3.42
N ILE A 93 -15.20 4.46 -3.71
CA ILE A 93 -16.37 4.77 -2.87
C ILE A 93 -17.31 3.55 -2.79
N SER A 94 -17.56 2.91 -3.93
CA SER A 94 -18.36 1.68 -4.00
C SER A 94 -17.72 0.55 -3.20
N THR A 95 -16.39 0.40 -3.29
CA THR A 95 -15.62 -0.60 -2.54
C THR A 95 -15.71 -0.36 -1.04
N VAL A 96 -15.48 0.86 -0.58
CA VAL A 96 -15.57 1.21 0.85
C VAL A 96 -16.98 0.94 1.40
N ASN A 97 -18.00 1.37 0.69
CA ASN A 97 -19.39 1.14 1.10
C ASN A 97 -19.76 -0.36 1.10
N ASN A 98 -19.27 -1.12 0.12
CA ASN A 98 -19.50 -2.57 0.06
C ASN A 98 -18.84 -3.30 1.24
N ILE A 99 -17.59 -3.00 1.53
CA ILE A 99 -16.84 -3.59 2.66
C ILE A 99 -17.56 -3.24 3.97
N TRP A 100 -17.94 -1.98 4.16
CA TRP A 100 -18.68 -1.55 5.34
C TRP A 100 -20.03 -2.27 5.53
N ASN A 101 -20.76 -2.50 4.45
CA ASN A 101 -22.03 -3.21 4.49
C ASN A 101 -21.86 -4.70 4.84
N ARG A 102 -20.71 -5.29 4.53
CA ARG A 102 -20.36 -6.69 4.85
C ARG A 102 -19.49 -6.82 6.09
N ARG A 103 -19.27 -5.77 6.89
CA ARG A 103 -18.36 -5.78 8.04
C ARG A 103 -18.64 -6.88 9.05
N ASP A 104 -19.89 -7.32 9.17
CA ASP A 104 -20.28 -8.41 10.08
C ASP A 104 -19.75 -9.79 9.61
N GLU A 105 -19.32 -9.88 8.34
CA GLU A 105 -18.76 -11.08 7.72
C GLU A 105 -17.22 -11.01 7.63
N ILE A 106 -16.62 -9.84 7.90
CA ILE A 106 -15.20 -9.59 7.74
C ILE A 106 -14.55 -9.47 9.13
N GLU A 107 -13.52 -10.26 9.38
CA GLU A 107 -12.71 -10.09 10.57
C GLU A 107 -11.79 -8.86 10.40
N PRO A 108 -11.91 -7.83 11.25
CA PRO A 108 -11.13 -6.62 11.12
C PRO A 108 -9.65 -6.88 11.41
N ASP A 109 -8.77 -6.37 10.56
CA ASP A 109 -7.32 -6.47 10.74
C ASP A 109 -6.74 -5.15 11.27
N PHE A 110 -6.30 -5.18 12.52
CA PHE A 110 -5.66 -4.04 13.20
C PHE A 110 -4.14 -4.04 13.07
N LYS A 111 -3.55 -5.00 12.38
CA LYS A 111 -2.10 -5.11 12.24
C LYS A 111 -1.58 -4.00 11.34
N GLY A 112 -0.56 -3.33 11.83
CA GLY A 112 0.20 -2.38 11.06
C GLY A 112 1.21 -3.05 10.13
N LYS A 113 2.07 -2.22 9.53
CA LYS A 113 3.20 -2.71 8.74
C LYS A 113 4.10 -3.61 9.60
N ALA A 114 4.36 -4.81 9.12
CA ALA A 114 5.38 -5.65 9.72
C ALA A 114 6.71 -4.89 9.75
N PRO A 115 7.46 -4.93 10.86
CA PRO A 115 8.78 -4.33 10.90
C PRO A 115 9.65 -4.95 9.81
N LEU A 116 10.43 -4.11 9.12
CA LEU A 116 11.37 -4.61 8.12
C LEU A 116 12.36 -5.57 8.80
N PRO A 117 12.71 -6.70 8.16
CA PRO A 117 13.66 -7.65 8.72
C PRO A 117 15.00 -6.95 8.95
N ASN A 118 15.78 -7.43 9.93
CA ASN A 118 17.11 -6.91 10.15
C ASN A 118 17.98 -7.18 8.92
N VAL A 119 18.70 -6.17 8.44
CA VAL A 119 19.55 -6.30 7.25
C VAL A 119 20.62 -7.41 7.41
N LEU A 120 21.13 -7.60 8.61
CA LEU A 120 22.12 -8.65 8.90
C LEU A 120 21.50 -10.05 8.82
N ASP A 121 20.25 -10.21 9.20
CA ASP A 121 19.56 -11.51 9.10
C ASP A 121 19.27 -11.86 7.64
N VAL A 122 18.89 -10.88 6.83
CA VAL A 122 18.79 -11.04 5.38
C VAL A 122 20.16 -11.36 4.77
N TYR A 123 21.22 -10.66 5.19
CA TYR A 123 22.57 -10.90 4.70
C TYR A 123 23.08 -12.32 4.99
N LYS A 124 22.74 -12.89 6.15
CA LYS A 124 23.11 -14.27 6.51
C LYS A 124 22.55 -15.34 5.56
N LEU A 125 21.45 -15.03 4.86
CA LEU A 125 20.86 -15.90 3.85
C LEU A 125 21.61 -15.84 2.51
N LEU A 126 22.46 -14.85 2.31
CA LEU A 126 23.21 -14.63 1.08
C LEU A 126 24.58 -15.32 1.13
N PRO A 127 25.15 -15.67 -0.04
CA PRO A 127 26.43 -16.41 -0.09
C PRO A 127 27.63 -15.59 0.42
N GLY A 128 27.53 -14.26 0.53
CA GLY A 128 28.62 -13.39 0.96
C GLY A 128 29.78 -13.23 -0.03
N THR A 129 29.64 -13.79 -1.22
CA THR A 129 30.72 -13.85 -2.24
C THR A 129 30.90 -12.56 -3.02
N ASN A 130 29.92 -11.64 -2.93
CA ASN A 130 29.89 -10.39 -3.69
C ASN A 130 30.07 -10.60 -5.22
N CYS A 131 29.48 -11.69 -5.75
CA CYS A 131 29.63 -12.10 -7.16
C CYS A 131 28.99 -11.13 -8.17
N LYS A 132 28.11 -10.22 -7.71
CA LYS A 132 27.38 -9.23 -8.52
C LYS A 132 26.39 -9.80 -9.54
N GLU A 133 26.11 -11.09 -9.53
CA GLU A 133 25.14 -11.73 -10.44
C GLU A 133 23.72 -11.17 -10.28
N CYS A 134 23.36 -10.70 -9.08
CA CYS A 134 22.09 -10.03 -8.81
C CYS A 134 22.05 -8.54 -9.25
N GLY A 135 23.14 -8.03 -9.84
CA GLY A 135 23.27 -6.63 -10.25
C GLY A 135 23.61 -5.65 -9.12
N SER A 136 23.78 -6.12 -7.89
CA SER A 136 24.20 -5.29 -6.75
C SER A 136 25.72 -5.30 -6.57
N PRO A 137 26.33 -4.21 -6.07
CA PRO A 137 27.78 -4.12 -5.92
C PRO A 137 28.33 -5.06 -4.85
N SER A 138 27.52 -5.47 -3.88
CA SER A 138 27.86 -6.42 -2.83
C SER A 138 26.63 -7.15 -2.30
N CYS A 139 26.83 -8.27 -1.62
CA CYS A 139 25.76 -9.00 -0.95
C CYS A 139 25.08 -8.15 0.14
N MET A 140 25.82 -7.30 0.83
CA MET A 140 25.26 -6.37 1.81
C MET A 140 24.34 -5.32 1.16
N ALA A 141 24.73 -4.76 0.01
CA ALA A 141 23.90 -3.83 -0.74
C ALA A 141 22.62 -4.52 -1.26
N PHE A 142 22.75 -5.79 -1.70
CA PHE A 142 21.59 -6.59 -2.09
C PHE A 142 20.66 -6.88 -0.90
N ALA A 143 21.21 -7.25 0.27
CA ALA A 143 20.43 -7.46 1.48
C ALA A 143 19.61 -6.20 1.88
N ALA A 144 20.22 -5.02 1.80
CA ALA A 144 19.55 -3.76 2.09
C ALA A 144 18.42 -3.46 1.09
N ALA A 145 18.62 -3.75 -0.20
CA ALA A 145 17.60 -3.59 -1.23
C ALA A 145 16.47 -4.63 -1.09
N LEU A 146 16.83 -5.90 -0.83
CA LEU A 146 15.88 -7.00 -0.65
C LEU A 146 14.98 -6.79 0.56
N ARG A 147 15.51 -6.22 1.63
CA ARG A 147 14.79 -5.86 2.85
C ARG A 147 13.58 -4.95 2.58
N THR A 148 13.69 -4.05 1.61
CA THR A 148 12.64 -3.09 1.25
C THR A 148 11.77 -3.52 0.08
N ASP A 149 12.28 -4.45 -0.74
CA ASP A 149 11.62 -4.93 -1.95
C ASP A 149 11.83 -6.44 -2.09
N SER A 150 10.91 -7.21 -1.53
CA SER A 150 10.94 -8.68 -1.52
C SER A 150 10.87 -9.31 -2.92
N THR A 151 10.41 -8.57 -3.93
CA THR A 151 10.33 -9.09 -5.31
C THR A 151 11.71 -9.33 -5.92
N ARG A 152 12.76 -8.73 -5.34
CA ARG A 152 14.15 -8.89 -5.78
C ARG A 152 14.78 -10.22 -5.38
N VAL A 153 14.12 -11.03 -4.55
CA VAL A 153 14.69 -12.29 -4.05
C VAL A 153 15.18 -13.20 -5.18
N SER A 154 14.43 -13.27 -6.28
CA SER A 154 14.72 -14.08 -7.45
C SER A 154 15.94 -13.61 -8.27
N LEU A 155 16.45 -12.40 -8.02
CA LEU A 155 17.63 -11.87 -8.71
C LEU A 155 18.93 -12.52 -8.25
N CYS A 156 18.96 -13.07 -7.03
CA CYS A 156 20.12 -13.78 -6.52
C CYS A 156 19.93 -15.29 -6.69
N PRO A 157 20.74 -15.96 -7.54
CA PRO A 157 20.58 -17.40 -7.78
C PRO A 157 20.95 -18.28 -6.59
N TYR A 158 21.57 -17.70 -5.56
CA TYR A 158 22.09 -18.44 -4.39
C TYR A 158 21.28 -18.22 -3.12
N VAL A 159 20.27 -17.33 -3.13
CA VAL A 159 19.44 -17.13 -1.95
C VAL A 159 18.39 -18.23 -1.86
N PRO A 160 18.21 -18.87 -0.69
CA PRO A 160 17.10 -19.80 -0.49
C PRO A 160 15.80 -18.99 -0.31
N GLU A 161 15.03 -18.83 -1.38
CA GLU A 161 13.81 -18.01 -1.40
C GLU A 161 12.87 -18.35 -0.24
N GLN A 162 12.66 -19.63 0.04
CA GLN A 162 11.78 -20.06 1.14
C GLN A 162 12.28 -19.55 2.49
N ALA A 163 13.58 -19.65 2.77
CA ALA A 163 14.15 -19.15 4.01
C ALA A 163 14.02 -17.62 4.15
N TYR A 164 14.08 -16.90 3.02
CA TYR A 164 13.82 -15.47 3.02
C TYR A 164 12.33 -15.15 3.33
N PHE A 165 11.40 -15.87 2.71
CA PHE A 165 9.97 -15.69 2.99
C PHE A 165 9.61 -16.07 4.42
N ASP A 166 10.24 -17.09 5.00
CA ASP A 166 10.07 -17.47 6.40
C ASP A 166 10.59 -16.39 7.36
N LEU A 167 11.63 -15.65 6.95
CA LEU A 167 12.20 -14.56 7.75
C LEU A 167 11.28 -13.32 7.80
N ILE A 168 10.51 -13.08 6.72
CA ILE A 168 9.65 -11.90 6.60
C ILE A 168 8.16 -12.18 6.92
N ALA A 169 7.82 -13.43 7.17
CA ALA A 169 6.48 -13.85 7.57
C ALA A 169 6.18 -13.44 9.02
#